data_aeee54a4b330bf2bd0a0c10df59f2c49
#
_entry.id   aeee54a4b330bf2bd0a0c10df59f2c49
#
_cell.length_a   1.000
_cell.length_b   1.000
_cell.length_c   1.000
_cell.angle_alpha   90.00
_cell.angle_beta   90.00
_cell.angle_gamma   90.00
#
_symmetry.space_group_name_H-M   'P 1'
#
loop_
_entity.id
_entity.type
_entity.pdbx_description
1 polymer ?
#
loop_
_entity_poly.entity_id
_entity_poly.type
_entity_poly.pdbx_seq_one_letter_code
_entity_poly.pdbx_strand_id
1 'polypeptide(L)'
;MDMFVIHGGRRLRGRVRISGAKNAALPIMAACLAADGPVRLRDVPALADVDTMTQLLESLGMSIRHELPADPPGAGLSGPVEECECGAESWDEFSAAAHCADHGPGSAAVLFDSPAANPLQTPPLRLEVVDEAECVAHYDLVRRMRASICVLGPLLARRGRACVSLPGGCAIGDRPVDLHLKGLAALGADLKIERGYIWARARRLKGARIYLGGAFGSTVTGTCNVMTAATLAEGTTHIEAAACEPEVVDLGNFLNRMGARISGLGTPFLQIEGVDRLVGAEHVVLPDRIEAGTLMLAAAITNGDVVLDNIRLEHLTAVVETLRGMGVTIEEFGEAIRVMVRGDLRPLDCIMLPYPGLPTDLQAQMMALLCTVPGISIITDKVFPDRFMHVAEWCRVGASRRREGASAIINGTAHLSGASVMASDLRASAALVLAALAARGDSVVRRIYHLDRGYDRLEYKLKDLGAAILRTVDHPHNLPAGLQVSSQELPPQEVPGSELRGPKWLRRGDFKLVTPEEE
;
A
#
# COMPACT_ATOMS: atom_id res chain seq x y z
N MET A 1 20.78 -1.62 -5.36
CA MET A 1 19.30 -1.60 -5.14
C MET A 1 18.82 -3.03 -5.27
N ASP A 2 17.72 -3.36 -4.60
CA ASP A 2 17.18 -4.72 -4.70
C ASP A 2 16.16 -4.81 -5.84
N MET A 3 16.00 -6.04 -6.35
CA MET A 3 14.99 -6.44 -7.32
C MET A 3 14.36 -7.76 -6.90
N PHE A 4 13.16 -8.04 -7.41
CA PHE A 4 12.58 -9.37 -7.35
C PHE A 4 12.80 -10.10 -8.66
N VAL A 5 13.21 -11.37 -8.55
CA VAL A 5 13.17 -12.37 -9.62
C VAL A 5 12.00 -13.29 -9.32
N ILE A 6 11.08 -13.45 -10.26
CA ILE A 6 9.83 -14.19 -10.08
C ILE A 6 9.69 -15.17 -11.23
N HIS A 7 9.59 -16.46 -10.91
CA HIS A 7 9.19 -17.49 -11.87
C HIS A 7 7.66 -17.66 -11.79
N GLY A 8 6.97 -17.20 -12.83
CA GLY A 8 5.52 -17.14 -12.85
C GLY A 8 4.84 -18.47 -13.20
N GLY A 9 3.50 -18.44 -13.25
CA GLY A 9 2.67 -19.60 -13.63
C GLY A 9 2.37 -20.59 -12.51
N ARG A 10 2.81 -20.35 -11.28
CA ARG A 10 2.47 -21.19 -10.11
C ARG A 10 1.15 -20.74 -9.48
N ARG A 11 0.32 -21.70 -9.13
CA ARG A 11 -0.91 -21.46 -8.35
C ARG A 11 -0.53 -21.18 -6.89
N LEU A 12 -0.98 -20.05 -6.35
CA LEU A 12 -0.79 -19.77 -4.93
C LEU A 12 -1.73 -20.63 -4.09
N ARG A 13 -1.18 -21.23 -3.02
CA ARG A 13 -1.93 -22.05 -2.05
C ARG A 13 -1.32 -21.87 -0.68
N GLY A 14 -2.16 -21.88 0.35
CA GLY A 14 -1.69 -21.80 1.73
C GLY A 14 -2.45 -20.77 2.54
N ARG A 15 -1.87 -20.38 3.66
CA ARG A 15 -2.47 -19.49 4.64
C ARG A 15 -1.48 -18.40 5.03
N VAL A 16 -1.95 -17.15 5.11
CA VAL A 16 -1.12 -16.00 5.45
C VAL A 16 -1.91 -15.00 6.28
N ARG A 17 -1.24 -14.35 7.26
CA ARG A 17 -1.82 -13.30 8.09
C ARG A 17 -1.62 -11.92 7.46
N ILE A 18 -2.66 -11.11 7.47
CA ILE A 18 -2.62 -9.69 7.08
C ILE A 18 -1.99 -8.86 8.18
N SER A 19 -1.07 -7.98 7.80
CA SER A 19 -0.40 -7.04 8.71
C SER A 19 -1.31 -5.87 9.08
N GLY A 20 -0.89 -5.08 10.08
CA GLY A 20 -1.57 -3.83 10.41
C GLY A 20 -1.52 -2.81 9.28
N ALA A 21 -2.55 -1.97 9.20
CA ALA A 21 -2.71 -1.01 8.13
C ALA A 21 -1.72 0.17 8.23
N LYS A 22 -0.86 0.32 7.22
CA LYS A 22 0.01 1.49 7.10
C LYS A 22 -0.77 2.81 7.18
N ASN A 23 -1.87 2.89 6.44
CA ASN A 23 -2.65 4.11 6.31
C ASN A 23 -3.39 4.51 7.60
N ALA A 24 -3.53 3.58 8.57
CA ALA A 24 -3.99 3.84 9.92
C ALA A 24 -2.81 4.14 10.87
N ALA A 25 -1.75 3.32 10.81
CA ALA A 25 -0.60 3.45 11.71
C ALA A 25 0.03 4.86 11.65
N LEU A 26 0.25 5.41 10.45
CA LEU A 26 0.92 6.70 10.30
C LEU A 26 0.16 7.89 10.92
N PRO A 27 -1.16 8.08 10.69
CA PRO A 27 -1.92 9.12 11.38
C PRO A 27 -2.04 8.87 12.89
N ILE A 28 -2.15 7.62 13.34
CA ILE A 28 -2.19 7.25 14.77
C ILE A 28 -0.85 7.61 15.44
N MET A 29 0.29 7.26 14.82
CA MET A 29 1.61 7.64 15.33
C MET A 29 1.76 9.16 15.42
N ALA A 30 1.32 9.91 14.39
CA ALA A 30 1.34 11.37 14.41
C ALA A 30 0.45 11.95 15.53
N ALA A 31 -0.72 11.36 15.79
CA ALA A 31 -1.63 11.79 16.83
C ALA A 31 -1.04 11.61 18.26
N CYS A 32 -0.07 10.70 18.43
CA CYS A 32 0.64 10.53 19.71
C CYS A 32 1.40 11.79 20.16
N LEU A 33 1.71 12.74 19.25
CA LEU A 33 2.26 14.05 19.62
C LEU A 33 1.32 14.88 20.51
N ALA A 34 0.01 14.57 20.50
CA ALA A 34 -0.98 15.24 21.35
C ALA A 34 -1.20 14.53 22.69
N ALA A 35 -0.55 13.39 22.94
CA ALA A 35 -0.72 12.58 24.14
C ALA A 35 -0.01 13.18 25.35
N ASP A 36 -0.66 13.08 26.51
CA ASP A 36 -0.10 13.32 27.83
C ASP A 36 0.21 11.97 28.48
N GLY A 37 1.45 11.50 28.35
CA GLY A 37 1.92 10.21 28.78
C GLY A 37 2.10 9.17 27.66
N PRO A 38 2.58 7.96 28.01
CA PRO A 38 2.98 6.95 27.05
C PRO A 38 1.81 6.32 26.31
N VAL A 39 2.00 6.08 25.03
CA VAL A 39 1.10 5.34 24.15
C VAL A 39 1.75 4.01 23.78
N ARG A 40 0.95 2.94 23.73
CA ARG A 40 1.37 1.62 23.29
C ARG A 40 0.60 1.19 22.06
N LEU A 41 1.30 1.00 20.94
CA LEU A 41 0.71 0.56 19.68
C LEU A 41 1.12 -0.88 19.35
N ARG A 42 0.13 -1.73 19.04
CA ARG A 42 0.33 -3.10 18.56
C ARG A 42 -0.04 -3.23 17.08
N ASP A 43 0.50 -4.25 16.45
CA ASP A 43 0.29 -4.56 15.03
C ASP A 43 0.67 -3.39 14.09
N VAL A 44 1.70 -2.62 14.48
CA VAL A 44 2.31 -1.61 13.58
C VAL A 44 3.18 -2.36 12.57
N PRO A 45 2.94 -2.22 11.25
CA PRO A 45 3.69 -2.98 10.25
C PRO A 45 5.14 -2.52 10.12
N ALA A 46 6.04 -3.45 9.77
CA ALA A 46 7.46 -3.14 9.53
C ALA A 46 7.64 -2.58 8.10
N LEU A 47 7.61 -1.26 7.97
CA LEU A 47 7.62 -0.56 6.67
C LEU A 47 8.55 0.64 6.68
N ALA A 48 9.19 0.94 5.55
CA ALA A 48 10.04 2.12 5.38
C ALA A 48 9.30 3.46 5.65
N ASP A 49 7.98 3.52 5.41
CA ASP A 49 7.18 4.69 5.76
C ASP A 49 6.97 4.79 7.29
N VAL A 50 6.86 3.68 8.02
CA VAL A 50 6.80 3.66 9.49
C VAL A 50 8.13 4.11 10.09
N ASP A 51 9.27 3.62 9.56
CA ASP A 51 10.61 4.06 9.98
C ASP A 51 10.80 5.56 9.75
N THR A 52 10.32 6.06 8.60
CA THR A 52 10.36 7.50 8.29
C THR A 52 9.52 8.31 9.27
N MET A 53 8.32 7.81 9.64
CA MET A 53 7.48 8.47 10.65
C MET A 53 8.14 8.44 12.03
N THR A 54 8.75 7.33 12.41
CA THR A 54 9.51 7.19 13.66
C THR A 54 10.62 8.25 13.74
N GLN A 55 11.46 8.35 12.71
CA GLN A 55 12.52 9.36 12.63
C GLN A 55 11.96 10.80 12.71
N LEU A 56 10.83 11.07 12.04
CA LEU A 56 10.17 12.37 12.09
C LEU A 56 9.67 12.69 13.51
N LEU A 57 9.01 11.75 14.17
CA LEU A 57 8.48 11.94 15.52
C LEU A 57 9.58 12.08 16.57
N GLU A 58 10.68 11.33 16.42
CA GLU A 58 11.88 11.49 17.28
C GLU A 58 12.49 12.88 17.10
N SER A 59 12.58 13.39 15.86
CA SER A 59 13.03 14.77 15.60
C SER A 59 12.10 15.84 16.16
N LEU A 60 10.85 15.47 16.48
CA LEU A 60 9.84 16.32 17.11
C LEU A 60 9.74 16.07 18.64
N GLY A 61 10.75 15.44 19.25
CA GLY A 61 10.87 15.28 20.70
C GLY A 61 10.08 14.10 21.27
N MET A 62 9.82 13.05 20.48
CA MET A 62 9.28 11.79 21.00
C MET A 62 10.38 10.77 21.28
N SER A 63 10.19 9.94 22.30
CA SER A 63 10.92 8.68 22.49
C SER A 63 10.09 7.53 21.95
N ILE A 64 10.66 6.73 21.03
CA ILE A 64 9.97 5.59 20.42
C ILE A 64 10.82 4.34 20.61
N ARG A 65 10.23 3.28 21.16
CA ARG A 65 10.94 2.04 21.47
C ARG A 65 10.05 0.82 21.18
N HIS A 66 10.65 -0.22 20.62
CA HIS A 66 10.04 -1.55 20.58
C HIS A 66 10.07 -2.17 21.98
N GLU A 67 8.93 -2.64 22.45
CA GLU A 67 8.84 -3.42 23.68
C GLU A 67 9.12 -4.89 23.34
N LEU A 68 10.32 -5.37 23.69
CA LEU A 68 10.60 -6.79 23.60
C LEU A 68 9.63 -7.55 24.53
N PRO A 69 9.14 -8.75 24.14
CA PRO A 69 8.40 -9.60 25.03
C PRO A 69 9.25 -9.82 26.29
N ALA A 70 8.64 -9.66 27.46
CA ALA A 70 9.30 -10.03 28.72
C ALA A 70 9.71 -11.50 28.60
N ASP A 71 10.97 -11.81 28.89
CA ASP A 71 11.44 -13.18 28.91
C ASP A 71 10.48 -14.02 29.75
N PRO A 72 10.03 -15.19 29.26
CA PRO A 72 9.20 -16.05 30.06
C PRO A 72 9.98 -16.39 31.33
N PRO A 73 9.38 -16.30 32.51
CA PRO A 73 10.07 -16.57 33.78
C PRO A 73 10.59 -18.02 33.75
N GLY A 74 11.90 -18.20 33.54
CA GLY A 74 12.57 -19.51 33.63
C GLY A 74 13.41 -19.96 32.44
N ALA A 75 13.56 -19.20 31.35
CA ALA A 75 14.42 -19.60 30.22
C ALA A 75 15.85 -19.06 30.38
N GLY A 76 16.60 -19.63 31.34
CA GLY A 76 18.05 -19.58 31.32
C GLY A 76 18.57 -20.58 30.28
N LEU A 77 18.72 -20.16 29.04
CA LEU A 77 19.43 -20.92 28.00
C LEU A 77 20.67 -20.16 27.56
N SER A 78 21.78 -20.46 28.25
CA SER A 78 23.13 -20.27 27.73
C SER A 78 23.44 -21.42 26.78
N GLY A 79 23.26 -21.23 25.51
CA GLY A 79 23.77 -22.09 24.44
C GLY A 79 24.11 -21.25 23.21
N PRO A 80 25.25 -21.52 22.52
CA PRO A 80 25.56 -20.77 21.30
C PRO A 80 24.49 -21.04 20.24
N VAL A 81 23.99 -19.97 19.64
CA VAL A 81 23.12 -20.03 18.45
C VAL A 81 24.00 -20.54 17.30
N GLU A 82 23.80 -21.78 16.90
CA GLU A 82 24.32 -22.26 15.62
C GLU A 82 23.59 -21.51 14.50
N GLU A 83 24.31 -20.67 13.77
CA GLU A 83 23.84 -20.06 12.53
C GLU A 83 23.60 -21.18 11.51
N CYS A 84 22.34 -21.41 11.18
CA CYS A 84 21.98 -22.31 10.09
C CYS A 84 22.25 -21.58 8.77
N GLU A 85 23.39 -21.82 8.19
CA GLU A 85 23.75 -21.43 6.83
C GLU A 85 22.98 -22.29 5.82
N CYS A 86 21.74 -21.96 5.53
CA CYS A 86 21.02 -22.49 4.38
C CYS A 86 21.22 -21.54 3.19
N GLY A 87 22.46 -21.50 2.69
CA GLY A 87 22.80 -20.75 1.48
C GLY A 87 22.50 -21.57 0.23
N ALA A 88 21.36 -21.36 -0.41
CA ALA A 88 21.23 -21.68 -1.83
C ALA A 88 21.90 -20.54 -2.61
N GLU A 89 23.15 -20.70 -3.00
CA GLU A 89 23.95 -19.65 -3.66
C GLU A 89 23.69 -19.56 -5.18
N SER A 90 22.89 -20.47 -5.78
CA SER A 90 22.63 -20.46 -7.22
C SER A 90 21.17 -20.68 -7.57
N TRP A 91 20.76 -20.06 -8.69
CA TRP A 91 19.42 -20.17 -9.25
C TRP A 91 19.06 -21.61 -9.67
N ASP A 92 20.04 -22.42 -10.06
CA ASP A 92 19.83 -23.80 -10.50
C ASP A 92 19.44 -24.72 -9.33
N GLU A 93 19.97 -24.50 -8.12
CA GLU A 93 19.59 -25.23 -6.91
C GLU A 93 18.16 -24.88 -6.46
N PHE A 94 17.76 -23.63 -6.62
CA PHE A 94 16.41 -23.18 -6.29
C PHE A 94 15.36 -23.79 -7.23
N SER A 95 15.68 -23.94 -8.52
CA SER A 95 14.82 -24.58 -9.53
C SER A 95 14.67 -26.08 -9.29
N ALA A 96 15.74 -26.77 -8.86
CA ALA A 96 15.73 -28.21 -8.59
C ALA A 96 14.91 -28.56 -7.33
N ALA A 97 15.03 -27.77 -6.26
CA ALA A 97 14.23 -27.96 -5.03
C ALA A 97 12.72 -27.76 -5.26
N ALA A 98 12.37 -26.96 -6.26
CA ALA A 98 10.99 -26.66 -6.61
C ALA A 98 10.26 -27.79 -7.37
N HIS A 99 10.99 -28.78 -7.93
CA HIS A 99 10.40 -29.90 -8.68
C HIS A 99 10.00 -31.11 -7.80
N CYS A 100 10.39 -31.14 -6.53
CA CYS A 100 10.12 -32.28 -5.63
C CYS A 100 8.82 -32.20 -4.83
N ALA A 101 7.98 -31.17 -5.01
CA ALA A 101 6.76 -30.97 -4.21
C ALA A 101 5.46 -31.32 -4.95
N ASP A 102 5.46 -32.38 -5.77
CA ASP A 102 4.23 -32.97 -6.31
C ASP A 102 3.68 -34.00 -5.30
N HIS A 103 3.02 -33.50 -4.24
CA HIS A 103 2.27 -34.35 -3.32
C HIS A 103 0.82 -34.48 -3.79
N GLY A 104 0.38 -35.75 -3.91
CA GLY A 104 -0.94 -36.16 -4.39
C GLY A 104 -2.13 -35.60 -3.60
N PRO A 105 -3.37 -35.84 -4.05
CA PRO A 105 -4.59 -35.13 -3.65
C PRO A 105 -5.10 -35.35 -2.21
N GLY A 106 -4.32 -35.99 -1.32
CA GLY A 106 -4.76 -36.31 0.06
C GLY A 106 -4.31 -35.34 1.15
N SER A 107 -3.46 -34.33 0.85
CA SER A 107 -2.83 -33.46 1.86
C SER A 107 -3.47 -32.07 2.04
N ALA A 108 -4.48 -31.74 1.25
CA ALA A 108 -5.02 -30.37 1.23
C ALA A 108 -5.83 -29.97 2.48
N ALA A 109 -6.43 -30.93 3.19
CA ALA A 109 -7.28 -30.63 4.35
C ALA A 109 -6.49 -30.21 5.60
N VAL A 110 -5.26 -30.72 5.76
CA VAL A 110 -4.44 -30.47 6.98
C VAL A 110 -3.79 -29.09 6.99
N LEU A 111 -3.56 -28.46 5.81
CA LEU A 111 -2.94 -27.15 5.69
C LEU A 111 -3.83 -25.97 6.10
N PHE A 112 -5.15 -26.17 6.17
CA PHE A 112 -6.10 -25.10 6.44
C PHE A 112 -6.55 -25.01 7.90
N ASP A 113 -6.34 -26.05 8.71
CA ASP A 113 -6.82 -26.12 10.10
C ASP A 113 -5.84 -25.55 11.14
N SER A 114 -4.59 -25.31 10.80
CA SER A 114 -3.63 -24.71 11.72
C SER A 114 -3.59 -23.19 11.55
N PRO A 115 -3.63 -22.40 12.65
CA PRO A 115 -3.42 -20.95 12.54
C PRO A 115 -2.04 -20.69 11.93
N ALA A 116 -1.93 -19.67 11.06
CA ALA A 116 -0.66 -19.27 10.50
C ALA A 116 0.33 -19.00 11.63
N ALA A 117 1.43 -19.76 11.68
CA ALA A 117 2.55 -19.42 12.55
C ALA A 117 2.96 -17.98 12.20
N ASN A 118 2.98 -17.09 13.19
CA ASN A 118 3.39 -15.71 12.99
C ASN A 118 4.81 -15.49 13.54
N PRO A 119 5.86 -15.94 12.86
CA PRO A 119 7.24 -15.75 13.29
C PRO A 119 7.69 -14.28 13.21
N LEU A 120 6.83 -13.38 12.72
CA LEU A 120 7.18 -12.02 12.30
C LEU A 120 6.28 -10.94 12.93
N GLN A 121 5.60 -11.24 14.05
CA GLN A 121 4.80 -10.21 14.73
C GLN A 121 5.73 -9.11 15.22
N THR A 122 5.55 -7.90 14.70
CA THR A 122 6.33 -6.73 15.12
C THR A 122 6.05 -6.47 16.60
N PRO A 123 7.10 -6.35 17.44
CA PRO A 123 6.90 -6.01 18.85
C PRO A 123 6.13 -4.72 19.02
N PRO A 124 5.31 -4.57 20.08
CA PRO A 124 4.60 -3.33 20.33
C PRO A 124 5.54 -2.12 20.34
N LEU A 125 5.07 -1.00 19.84
CA LEU A 125 5.75 0.29 19.91
C LEU A 125 5.26 1.06 21.12
N ARG A 126 6.18 1.51 21.98
CA ARG A 126 5.93 2.51 23.01
C ARG A 126 6.38 3.88 22.51
N LEU A 127 5.47 4.84 22.50
CA LEU A 127 5.69 6.21 22.07
C LEU A 127 5.40 7.15 23.24
N GLU A 128 6.28 8.11 23.50
CA GLU A 128 6.13 9.06 24.59
C GLU A 128 6.73 10.41 24.20
N VAL A 129 6.03 11.50 24.43
CA VAL A 129 6.55 12.86 24.24
C VAL A 129 7.49 13.18 25.39
N VAL A 130 8.78 13.42 25.11
CA VAL A 130 9.82 13.74 26.09
C VAL A 130 10.32 15.17 26.00
N ASP A 131 10.11 15.83 24.85
CA ASP A 131 10.44 17.22 24.62
C ASP A 131 9.37 17.91 23.76
N GLU A 132 8.77 18.99 24.28
CA GLU A 132 7.76 19.78 23.58
C GLU A 132 8.35 21.03 22.88
N ALA A 133 9.64 21.29 23.00
CA ALA A 133 10.27 22.47 22.43
C ALA A 133 10.35 22.42 20.89
N GLU A 134 10.59 21.23 20.33
CA GLU A 134 10.76 21.03 18.90
C GLU A 134 9.42 21.06 18.15
N CYS A 135 9.31 21.96 17.17
CA CYS A 135 8.07 22.16 16.40
C CYS A 135 8.33 22.17 14.89
N VAL A 136 9.54 21.82 14.43
CA VAL A 136 9.95 21.91 13.03
C VAL A 136 10.07 20.51 12.41
N ALA A 137 9.17 20.19 11.50
CA ALA A 137 9.25 19.01 10.65
C ALA A 137 10.03 19.34 9.36
N HIS A 138 11.31 18.95 9.31
CA HIS A 138 12.25 19.32 8.26
C HIS A 138 11.96 18.65 6.92
N TYR A 139 12.30 19.37 5.83
CA TYR A 139 12.11 18.96 4.44
C TYR A 139 12.65 17.55 4.16
N ASP A 140 13.83 17.18 4.63
CA ASP A 140 14.48 15.91 4.30
C ASP A 140 13.72 14.67 4.81
N LEU A 141 12.95 14.78 5.88
CA LEU A 141 12.06 13.74 6.37
C LEU A 141 10.70 13.83 5.72
N VAL A 142 10.11 15.04 5.66
CA VAL A 142 8.74 15.24 5.15
C VAL A 142 8.63 14.90 3.66
N ARG A 143 9.66 15.20 2.84
CA ARG A 143 9.66 14.89 1.40
C ARG A 143 9.57 13.40 1.07
N ARG A 144 9.99 12.53 2.00
CA ARG A 144 10.03 11.07 1.78
C ARG A 144 8.65 10.44 1.82
N MET A 145 7.73 11.02 2.62
CA MET A 145 6.42 10.44 2.89
C MET A 145 5.36 11.53 3.05
N ARG A 146 4.29 11.45 2.22
CA ARG A 146 3.24 12.45 2.26
C ARG A 146 2.47 12.49 3.60
N ALA A 147 2.30 11.34 4.28
CA ALA A 147 1.62 11.25 5.57
C ALA A 147 2.30 12.07 6.67
N SER A 148 3.55 12.53 6.46
CA SER A 148 4.27 13.44 7.37
C SER A 148 3.49 14.72 7.66
N ILE A 149 2.60 15.16 6.75
CA ILE A 149 1.74 16.33 6.98
C ILE A 149 0.79 16.15 8.19
N CYS A 150 0.51 14.90 8.60
CA CYS A 150 -0.39 14.60 9.71
C CYS A 150 0.15 15.06 11.07
N VAL A 151 1.44 15.41 11.18
CA VAL A 151 2.00 15.99 12.42
C VAL A 151 1.56 17.44 12.65
N LEU A 152 1.08 18.14 11.62
CA LEU A 152 0.73 19.56 11.69
C LEU A 152 -0.39 19.84 12.71
N GLY A 153 -1.48 19.07 12.66
CA GLY A 153 -2.64 19.22 13.56
C GLY A 153 -2.28 18.98 15.03
N PRO A 154 -1.72 17.81 15.39
CA PRO A 154 -1.36 17.51 16.77
C PRO A 154 -0.31 18.48 17.34
N LEU A 155 0.72 18.87 16.57
CA LEU A 155 1.69 19.88 17.00
C LEU A 155 1.03 21.22 17.30
N LEU A 156 0.19 21.71 16.39
CA LEU A 156 -0.52 22.97 16.56
C LEU A 156 -1.46 22.94 17.77
N ALA A 157 -2.21 21.85 17.93
CA ALA A 157 -3.17 21.71 19.03
C ALA A 157 -2.48 21.61 20.41
N ARG A 158 -1.39 20.87 20.51
CA ARG A 158 -0.67 20.64 21.77
C ARG A 158 0.32 21.77 22.10
N ARG A 159 1.10 22.24 21.10
CA ARG A 159 2.21 23.18 21.32
C ARG A 159 1.91 24.62 20.90
N GLY A 160 0.73 24.86 20.33
CA GLY A 160 0.31 26.19 19.83
C GLY A 160 1.10 26.72 18.65
N ARG A 161 2.06 25.95 18.15
CA ARG A 161 2.91 26.30 17.00
C ARG A 161 3.40 25.05 16.26
N ALA A 162 3.55 25.15 14.96
CA ALA A 162 4.15 24.12 14.11
C ALA A 162 4.80 24.76 12.87
N CYS A 163 5.90 24.19 12.42
CA CYS A 163 6.54 24.52 11.16
C CYS A 163 6.77 23.21 10.41
N VAL A 164 5.98 22.96 9.37
CA VAL A 164 6.03 21.68 8.64
C VAL A 164 6.34 21.96 7.18
N SER A 165 7.39 21.30 6.65
CA SER A 165 7.69 21.39 5.22
C SER A 165 6.49 20.94 4.39
N LEU A 166 6.27 21.55 3.23
CA LEU A 166 5.32 21.00 2.26
C LEU A 166 5.77 19.59 1.87
N PRO A 167 4.86 18.62 1.88
CA PRO A 167 5.20 17.25 1.50
C PRO A 167 5.62 17.20 0.02
N GLY A 168 6.62 16.38 -0.29
CA GLY A 168 7.07 16.16 -1.66
C GLY A 168 5.96 15.65 -2.57
N GLY A 169 6.12 15.85 -3.87
CA GLY A 169 5.23 15.33 -4.89
C GLY A 169 5.16 13.79 -4.84
N CYS A 170 3.99 13.24 -5.10
CA CYS A 170 3.80 11.81 -5.29
C CYS A 170 3.65 11.54 -6.79
N ALA A 171 4.19 10.41 -7.28
CA ALA A 171 4.10 10.02 -8.69
C ALA A 171 2.66 9.77 -9.19
N ILE A 172 1.66 9.87 -8.32
CA ILE A 172 0.24 9.60 -8.64
C ILE A 172 -0.58 10.87 -8.95
N GLY A 173 0.05 12.03 -9.11
CA GLY A 173 -0.61 13.31 -9.43
C GLY A 173 -0.60 14.34 -8.31
N ASP A 174 -1.23 15.48 -8.57
CA ASP A 174 -1.33 16.59 -7.61
C ASP A 174 -2.18 16.21 -6.39
N ARG A 175 -1.64 16.46 -5.21
CA ARG A 175 -2.30 16.22 -3.93
C ARG A 175 -2.12 17.43 -3.03
N PRO A 176 -2.88 18.51 -3.27
CA PRO A 176 -2.75 19.74 -2.51
C PRO A 176 -3.05 19.52 -1.02
N VAL A 177 -2.53 20.37 -0.17
CA VAL A 177 -2.77 20.37 1.29
C VAL A 177 -3.77 21.44 1.72
N ASP A 178 -4.44 22.05 0.75
CA ASP A 178 -5.39 23.17 0.91
C ASP A 178 -6.50 22.84 1.91
N LEU A 179 -7.08 21.63 1.86
CA LEU A 179 -8.13 21.21 2.79
C LEU A 179 -7.61 21.04 4.22
N HIS A 180 -6.34 20.64 4.42
CA HIS A 180 -5.71 20.65 5.73
C HIS A 180 -5.62 22.06 6.29
N LEU A 181 -5.12 22.99 5.47
CA LEU A 181 -4.95 24.40 5.87
C LEU A 181 -6.30 25.07 6.11
N LYS A 182 -7.28 24.83 5.23
CA LYS A 182 -8.65 25.33 5.38
C LYS A 182 -9.26 24.89 6.72
N GLY A 183 -9.13 23.62 7.07
CA GLY A 183 -9.68 23.08 8.32
C GLY A 183 -9.00 23.68 9.55
N LEU A 184 -7.67 23.76 9.56
CA LEU A 184 -6.92 24.35 10.68
C LEU A 184 -7.14 25.85 10.80
N ALA A 185 -7.25 26.59 9.68
CA ALA A 185 -7.61 28.02 9.69
C ALA A 185 -9.01 28.26 10.28
N ALA A 186 -9.97 27.39 9.95
CA ALA A 186 -11.33 27.46 10.52
C ALA A 186 -11.34 27.24 12.04
N LEU A 187 -10.44 26.41 12.58
CA LEU A 187 -10.21 26.25 14.01
C LEU A 187 -9.49 27.47 14.65
N GLY A 188 -9.16 28.50 13.88
CA GLY A 188 -8.54 29.74 14.37
C GLY A 188 -7.01 29.76 14.31
N ALA A 189 -6.40 28.87 13.53
CA ALA A 189 -4.96 28.91 13.29
C ALA A 189 -4.57 30.06 12.35
N ASP A 190 -3.51 30.78 12.70
CA ASP A 190 -2.79 31.67 11.79
C ASP A 190 -1.79 30.85 10.97
N LEU A 191 -1.97 30.85 9.64
CA LEU A 191 -1.24 29.98 8.72
C LEU A 191 -0.54 30.83 7.65
N LYS A 192 0.75 30.55 7.44
CA LYS A 192 1.54 31.16 6.38
C LYS A 192 2.35 30.09 5.65
N ILE A 193 2.37 30.14 4.33
CA ILE A 193 3.31 29.35 3.53
C ILE A 193 4.48 30.25 3.14
N GLU A 194 5.67 29.90 3.57
CA GLU A 194 6.88 30.64 3.24
C GLU A 194 8.07 29.69 3.09
N ARG A 195 8.88 29.87 2.04
CA ARG A 195 10.10 29.09 1.74
C ARG A 195 9.84 27.57 1.70
N GLY A 196 8.67 27.13 1.24
CA GLY A 196 8.30 25.73 1.16
C GLY A 196 7.86 25.11 2.49
N TYR A 197 7.63 25.92 3.54
CA TYR A 197 7.13 25.48 4.83
C TYR A 197 5.77 26.09 5.14
N ILE A 198 4.94 25.31 5.83
CA ILE A 198 3.71 25.77 6.47
C ILE A 198 4.06 26.20 7.88
N TRP A 199 3.93 27.49 8.16
CA TRP A 199 4.04 28.08 9.48
C TRP A 199 2.65 28.18 10.07
N ALA A 200 2.43 27.56 11.21
CA ALA A 200 1.14 27.53 11.90
C ALA A 200 1.29 28.01 13.33
N ARG A 201 0.40 28.89 13.77
CA ARG A 201 0.32 29.39 15.14
C ARG A 201 -1.13 29.47 15.59
N ALA A 202 -1.37 29.11 16.85
CA ALA A 202 -2.66 29.35 17.50
C ALA A 202 -2.40 29.52 19.01
N ARG A 203 -2.94 30.55 19.61
CA ARG A 203 -2.93 30.67 21.07
C ARG A 203 -3.79 29.57 21.71
N ARG A 204 -4.95 29.31 21.14
CA ARG A 204 -5.88 28.23 21.45
C ARG A 204 -6.78 28.01 20.24
N LEU A 205 -6.95 26.76 19.84
CA LEU A 205 -7.88 26.40 18.79
C LEU A 205 -9.32 26.50 19.32
N LYS A 206 -10.26 26.80 18.43
CA LYS A 206 -11.70 26.94 18.76
C LYS A 206 -12.53 26.07 17.84
N GLY A 207 -13.54 25.43 18.41
CA GLY A 207 -14.51 24.65 17.66
C GLY A 207 -15.19 25.46 16.56
N ALA A 208 -15.40 24.82 15.41
CA ALA A 208 -15.93 25.45 14.21
C ALA A 208 -16.78 24.48 13.37
N ARG A 209 -17.55 25.02 12.42
CA ARG A 209 -18.13 24.22 11.33
C ARG A 209 -17.18 24.23 10.14
N ILE A 210 -16.80 23.05 9.65
CA ILE A 210 -15.75 22.86 8.66
C ILE A 210 -16.24 21.92 7.56
N TYR A 211 -16.19 22.37 6.31
CA TYR A 211 -16.46 21.54 5.14
C TYR A 211 -15.13 21.09 4.52
N LEU A 212 -14.86 19.77 4.49
CA LEU A 212 -13.62 19.15 3.97
C LEU A 212 -13.79 18.46 2.62
N GLY A 213 -14.87 18.71 1.90
CA GLY A 213 -15.05 18.21 0.54
C GLY A 213 -14.16 18.94 -0.47
N GLY A 214 -13.49 18.20 -1.31
CA GLY A 214 -12.68 18.67 -2.43
C GLY A 214 -13.26 18.25 -3.79
N ALA A 215 -12.56 18.59 -4.88
CA ALA A 215 -12.98 18.29 -6.25
C ALA A 215 -13.11 16.77 -6.53
N PHE A 216 -12.34 15.95 -5.81
CA PHE A 216 -12.30 14.49 -5.95
C PHE A 216 -12.90 13.75 -4.74
N GLY A 217 -13.73 14.41 -3.95
CA GLY A 217 -14.35 13.87 -2.75
C GLY A 217 -13.69 14.33 -1.45
N SER A 218 -13.84 13.55 -0.39
CA SER A 218 -13.27 13.81 0.93
C SER A 218 -11.76 13.65 0.95
N THR A 219 -11.10 14.33 1.92
CA THR A 219 -9.66 14.19 2.14
C THR A 219 -9.37 13.31 3.36
N VAL A 220 -8.73 12.15 3.16
CA VAL A 220 -8.39 11.21 4.25
C VAL A 220 -7.44 11.85 5.26
N THR A 221 -6.23 12.23 4.80
CA THR A 221 -5.21 12.83 5.69
C THR A 221 -5.61 14.21 6.21
N GLY A 222 -6.40 14.98 5.46
CA GLY A 222 -6.99 16.24 5.92
C GLY A 222 -7.97 16.02 7.07
N THR A 223 -8.86 15.03 6.94
CA THR A 223 -9.79 14.65 8.03
C THR A 223 -9.01 14.20 9.27
N CYS A 224 -8.00 13.32 9.12
CA CYS A 224 -7.16 12.89 10.24
C CYS A 224 -6.51 14.06 10.97
N ASN A 225 -5.93 14.99 10.21
CA ASN A 225 -5.18 16.13 10.76
C ASN A 225 -6.10 17.11 11.49
N VAL A 226 -7.23 17.48 10.87
CA VAL A 226 -8.21 18.41 11.46
C VAL A 226 -8.95 17.77 12.63
N MET A 227 -9.34 16.49 12.53
CA MET A 227 -9.96 15.73 13.60
C MET A 227 -9.08 15.70 14.85
N THR A 228 -7.79 15.36 14.70
CA THR A 228 -6.85 15.34 15.82
C THR A 228 -6.68 16.72 16.45
N ALA A 229 -6.55 17.79 15.62
CA ALA A 229 -6.46 19.15 16.15
C ALA A 229 -7.72 19.59 16.89
N ALA A 230 -8.90 19.22 16.41
CA ALA A 230 -10.19 19.58 17.00
C ALA A 230 -10.42 18.94 18.37
N THR A 231 -9.78 17.80 18.69
CA THR A 231 -9.93 17.16 20.02
C THR A 231 -9.45 18.03 21.17
N LEU A 232 -8.51 18.95 20.94
CA LEU A 232 -7.98 19.87 21.94
C LEU A 232 -8.46 21.33 21.71
N ALA A 233 -9.42 21.55 20.79
CA ALA A 233 -10.00 22.86 20.53
C ALA A 233 -11.08 23.19 21.59
N GLU A 234 -11.25 24.47 21.89
CA GLU A 234 -12.27 24.96 22.82
C GLU A 234 -13.66 24.93 22.19
N GLY A 235 -14.62 24.22 22.80
CA GLY A 235 -15.98 24.07 22.29
C GLY A 235 -16.17 22.89 21.36
N THR A 236 -17.14 22.96 20.45
CA THR A 236 -17.52 21.85 19.58
C THR A 236 -17.16 22.13 18.12
N THR A 237 -16.54 21.15 17.47
CA THR A 237 -16.25 21.17 16.03
C THR A 237 -17.19 20.24 15.28
N HIS A 238 -17.74 20.71 14.17
CA HIS A 238 -18.51 19.91 13.22
C HIS A 238 -17.74 19.83 11.90
N ILE A 239 -17.40 18.62 11.45
CA ILE A 239 -16.77 18.41 10.15
C ILE A 239 -17.79 17.80 9.21
N GLU A 240 -18.03 18.45 8.07
CA GLU A 240 -18.86 17.98 6.98
C GLU A 240 -17.98 17.50 5.81
N ALA A 241 -18.45 16.50 5.08
CA ALA A 241 -17.67 15.78 4.05
C ALA A 241 -16.35 15.21 4.59
N ALA A 242 -16.38 14.70 5.82
CA ALA A 242 -15.28 13.95 6.40
C ALA A 242 -15.04 12.66 5.61
N ALA A 243 -13.80 12.19 5.59
CA ALA A 243 -13.47 10.90 5.03
C ALA A 243 -14.00 9.76 5.93
N CYS A 244 -14.60 8.75 5.30
CA CYS A 244 -15.27 7.63 5.98
C CYS A 244 -14.43 6.35 6.02
N GLU A 245 -13.20 6.40 5.53
CA GLU A 245 -12.29 5.27 5.45
C GLU A 245 -12.07 4.62 6.81
N PRO A 246 -11.99 3.27 6.87
CA PRO A 246 -11.76 2.54 8.12
C PRO A 246 -10.55 3.04 8.91
N GLU A 247 -9.52 3.52 8.23
CA GLU A 247 -8.30 4.07 8.82
C GLU A 247 -8.57 5.39 9.57
N VAL A 248 -9.54 6.18 9.11
CA VAL A 248 -10.00 7.40 9.79
C VAL A 248 -10.83 7.04 11.02
N VAL A 249 -11.67 6.02 10.89
CA VAL A 249 -12.47 5.48 12.02
C VAL A 249 -11.53 4.94 13.10
N ASP A 250 -10.47 4.23 12.72
CA ASP A 250 -9.48 3.66 13.63
C ASP A 250 -8.74 4.76 14.43
N LEU A 251 -8.31 5.83 13.74
CA LEU A 251 -7.73 7.00 14.39
C LEU A 251 -8.74 7.66 15.36
N GLY A 252 -9.99 7.82 14.96
CA GLY A 252 -11.03 8.38 15.83
C GLY A 252 -11.28 7.53 17.08
N ASN A 253 -11.30 6.20 16.94
CA ASN A 253 -11.42 5.27 18.05
C ASN A 253 -10.19 5.32 18.97
N PHE A 254 -9.00 5.45 18.43
CA PHE A 254 -7.78 5.67 19.20
C PHE A 254 -7.84 6.97 20.00
N LEU A 255 -8.21 8.09 19.37
CA LEU A 255 -8.37 9.37 20.04
C LEU A 255 -9.43 9.32 21.17
N ASN A 256 -10.56 8.63 20.93
CA ASN A 256 -11.58 8.41 21.96
C ASN A 256 -11.05 7.59 23.15
N ARG A 257 -10.18 6.59 22.91
CA ARG A 257 -9.47 5.87 23.99
C ARG A 257 -8.52 6.77 24.78
N MET A 258 -7.94 7.77 24.14
CA MET A 258 -7.13 8.81 24.79
C MET A 258 -7.96 9.83 25.57
N GLY A 259 -9.29 9.75 25.54
CA GLY A 259 -10.20 10.64 26.25
C GLY A 259 -10.85 11.72 25.40
N ALA A 260 -10.67 11.70 24.07
CA ALA A 260 -11.42 12.57 23.16
C ALA A 260 -12.93 12.21 23.15
N ARG A 261 -13.74 13.10 22.58
CA ARG A 261 -15.18 12.94 22.45
C ARG A 261 -15.59 13.14 21.00
N ILE A 262 -15.39 12.10 20.19
CA ILE A 262 -15.69 12.10 18.77
C ILE A 262 -16.88 11.20 18.51
N SER A 263 -17.87 11.70 17.78
CA SER A 263 -19.04 10.95 17.31
C SER A 263 -19.19 11.10 15.79
N GLY A 264 -19.99 10.22 15.16
CA GLY A 264 -20.20 10.20 13.72
C GLY A 264 -19.09 9.51 12.92
N LEU A 265 -18.15 8.80 13.58
CA LEU A 265 -17.10 8.03 12.89
C LEU A 265 -17.69 7.08 11.86
N GLY A 266 -17.06 7.02 10.67
CA GLY A 266 -17.54 6.22 9.54
C GLY A 266 -18.66 6.90 8.74
N THR A 267 -19.05 8.11 9.08
CA THR A 267 -20.00 8.93 8.33
C THR A 267 -19.34 10.21 7.82
N PRO A 268 -19.91 10.90 6.81
CA PRO A 268 -19.36 12.18 6.34
C PRO A 268 -19.57 13.34 7.32
N PHE A 269 -20.15 13.10 8.50
CA PHE A 269 -20.44 14.12 9.51
C PHE A 269 -19.81 13.73 10.84
N LEU A 270 -18.78 14.46 11.26
CA LEU A 270 -18.15 14.27 12.56
C LEU A 270 -18.52 15.39 13.50
N GLN A 271 -18.79 15.05 14.74
CA GLN A 271 -18.89 16.01 15.86
C GLN A 271 -17.79 15.70 16.85
N ILE A 272 -17.04 16.72 17.25
CA ILE A 272 -15.89 16.61 18.16
C ILE A 272 -16.06 17.66 19.25
N GLU A 273 -16.21 17.19 20.48
CA GLU A 273 -16.19 18.06 21.66
C GLU A 273 -14.75 18.14 22.16
N GLY A 274 -14.20 19.33 22.24
CA GLY A 274 -12.84 19.55 22.70
C GLY A 274 -12.67 19.17 24.16
N VAL A 275 -11.48 18.64 24.48
CA VAL A 275 -11.08 18.27 25.84
C VAL A 275 -9.79 18.99 26.21
N ASP A 276 -9.52 19.12 27.52
CA ASP A 276 -8.33 19.83 27.99
C ASP A 276 -7.04 19.05 27.74
N ARG A 277 -7.10 17.70 27.70
CA ARG A 277 -5.94 16.83 27.47
C ARG A 277 -6.36 15.48 26.90
N LEU A 278 -5.41 14.85 26.20
CA LEU A 278 -5.49 13.45 25.75
C LEU A 278 -4.48 12.64 26.57
N VAL A 279 -4.89 11.54 27.19
CA VAL A 279 -4.03 10.68 27.99
C VAL A 279 -3.40 9.58 27.13
N GLY A 280 -2.30 8.98 27.60
CA GLY A 280 -1.73 7.80 26.97
C GLY A 280 -2.73 6.63 26.93
N ALA A 281 -2.67 5.82 25.87
CA ALA A 281 -3.57 4.70 25.66
C ALA A 281 -2.87 3.52 24.95
N GLU A 282 -3.44 2.33 25.10
CA GLU A 282 -3.07 1.18 24.28
C GLU A 282 -4.03 1.05 23.09
N HIS A 283 -3.48 0.75 21.90
CA HIS A 283 -4.26 0.55 20.69
C HIS A 283 -3.66 -0.53 19.80
N VAL A 284 -4.54 -1.29 19.14
CA VAL A 284 -4.18 -2.27 18.12
C VAL A 284 -4.56 -1.68 16.77
N VAL A 285 -3.59 -1.49 15.90
CA VAL A 285 -3.82 -0.98 14.54
C VAL A 285 -4.66 -1.98 13.77
N LEU A 286 -5.69 -1.50 13.06
CA LEU A 286 -6.56 -2.36 12.25
C LEU A 286 -5.78 -3.07 11.12
N PRO A 287 -6.27 -4.25 10.63
CA PRO A 287 -5.65 -4.95 9.52
C PRO A 287 -5.67 -4.13 8.22
N ASP A 288 -4.61 -4.27 7.40
CA ASP A 288 -4.49 -3.54 6.13
C ASP A 288 -5.40 -4.14 5.05
N ARG A 289 -6.52 -3.47 4.79
CA ARG A 289 -7.47 -3.85 3.74
C ARG A 289 -6.87 -3.80 2.33
N ILE A 290 -5.82 -2.98 2.11
CA ILE A 290 -5.18 -2.89 0.80
C ILE A 290 -4.20 -4.04 0.59
N GLU A 291 -3.47 -4.47 1.63
CA GLU A 291 -2.70 -5.70 1.59
C GLU A 291 -3.62 -6.91 1.37
N ALA A 292 -4.71 -7.00 2.13
CA ALA A 292 -5.71 -8.06 1.99
C ALA A 292 -6.27 -8.11 0.57
N GLY A 293 -6.74 -6.98 0.02
CA GLY A 293 -7.21 -6.90 -1.35
C GLY A 293 -6.15 -7.28 -2.38
N THR A 294 -4.88 -6.90 -2.17
CA THR A 294 -3.77 -7.29 -3.04
C THR A 294 -3.55 -8.80 -3.04
N LEU A 295 -3.59 -9.46 -1.87
CA LEU A 295 -3.44 -10.91 -1.77
C LEU A 295 -4.68 -11.67 -2.28
N MET A 296 -5.90 -11.11 -2.16
CA MET A 296 -7.09 -11.63 -2.83
C MET A 296 -6.92 -11.62 -4.36
N LEU A 297 -6.38 -10.52 -4.91
CA LEU A 297 -6.08 -10.37 -6.33
C LEU A 297 -4.93 -11.30 -6.77
N ALA A 298 -3.93 -11.53 -5.90
CA ALA A 298 -2.86 -12.50 -6.15
C ALA A 298 -3.41 -13.93 -6.25
N ALA A 299 -4.33 -14.31 -5.36
CA ALA A 299 -5.03 -15.59 -5.45
C ALA A 299 -5.85 -15.69 -6.75
N ALA A 300 -6.58 -14.62 -7.11
CA ALA A 300 -7.41 -14.62 -8.33
C ALA A 300 -6.57 -14.74 -9.60
N ILE A 301 -5.50 -13.96 -9.75
CA ILE A 301 -4.68 -13.93 -10.98
C ILE A 301 -3.88 -15.21 -11.20
N THR A 302 -3.58 -15.97 -10.14
CA THR A 302 -2.84 -17.25 -10.19
C THR A 302 -3.76 -18.47 -10.18
N ASN A 303 -5.08 -18.32 -10.30
CA ASN A 303 -6.05 -19.39 -10.10
C ASN A 303 -5.83 -20.13 -8.78
N GLY A 304 -5.46 -19.40 -7.74
CA GLY A 304 -5.04 -19.90 -6.44
C GLY A 304 -6.18 -20.38 -5.54
N ASP A 305 -5.79 -20.80 -4.34
CA ASP A 305 -6.67 -21.20 -3.24
C ASP A 305 -5.96 -20.81 -1.93
N VAL A 306 -6.31 -19.65 -1.38
CA VAL A 306 -5.54 -18.97 -0.33
C VAL A 306 -6.46 -18.61 0.84
N VAL A 307 -5.97 -18.83 2.06
CA VAL A 307 -6.62 -18.37 3.29
C VAL A 307 -5.88 -17.12 3.81
N LEU A 308 -6.65 -16.07 4.07
CA LEU A 308 -6.16 -14.82 4.64
C LEU A 308 -6.71 -14.66 6.06
N ASP A 309 -5.82 -14.57 7.05
CA ASP A 309 -6.15 -14.33 8.45
C ASP A 309 -6.05 -12.85 8.81
N ASN A 310 -6.67 -12.48 9.94
CA ASN A 310 -6.67 -11.12 10.44
C ASN A 310 -7.24 -10.14 9.41
N ILE A 311 -8.46 -10.39 8.98
CA ILE A 311 -9.15 -9.58 7.97
C ILE A 311 -10.49 -9.09 8.52
N ARG A 312 -10.89 -7.89 8.11
CA ARG A 312 -12.23 -7.34 8.33
C ARG A 312 -12.92 -7.15 7.01
N LEU A 313 -13.80 -8.08 6.68
CA LEU A 313 -14.43 -8.14 5.37
C LEU A 313 -15.35 -6.96 5.11
N GLU A 314 -15.96 -6.40 6.17
CA GLU A 314 -16.77 -5.18 6.11
C GLU A 314 -15.99 -3.96 5.56
N HIS A 315 -14.66 -3.96 5.63
CA HIS A 315 -13.81 -2.93 5.05
C HIS A 315 -13.53 -3.13 3.56
N LEU A 316 -13.93 -4.28 3.00
CA LEU A 316 -13.60 -4.74 1.65
C LEU A 316 -14.83 -5.06 0.79
N THR A 317 -16.04 -4.68 1.20
CA THR A 317 -17.30 -5.05 0.53
C THR A 317 -17.25 -4.82 -0.98
N ALA A 318 -16.81 -3.64 -1.43
CA ALA A 318 -16.71 -3.33 -2.86
C ALA A 318 -15.71 -4.24 -3.61
N VAL A 319 -14.59 -4.61 -2.96
CA VAL A 319 -13.59 -5.53 -3.53
C VAL A 319 -14.15 -6.93 -3.65
N VAL A 320 -14.81 -7.41 -2.59
CA VAL A 320 -15.44 -8.74 -2.54
C VAL A 320 -16.50 -8.88 -3.62
N GLU A 321 -17.41 -7.91 -3.73
CA GLU A 321 -18.46 -7.91 -4.74
C GLU A 321 -17.90 -7.87 -6.16
N THR A 322 -16.85 -7.06 -6.39
CA THR A 322 -16.15 -7.02 -7.68
C THR A 322 -15.56 -8.38 -8.03
N LEU A 323 -14.83 -9.01 -7.11
CA LEU A 323 -14.19 -10.31 -7.33
C LEU A 323 -15.23 -11.44 -7.50
N ARG A 324 -16.31 -11.44 -6.71
CA ARG A 324 -17.43 -12.38 -6.89
C ARG A 324 -18.09 -12.21 -8.25
N GLY A 325 -18.28 -10.96 -8.70
CA GLY A 325 -18.81 -10.64 -10.04
C GLY A 325 -17.93 -11.18 -11.17
N MET A 326 -16.63 -11.25 -10.98
CA MET A 326 -15.67 -11.86 -11.91
C MET A 326 -15.66 -13.39 -11.87
N GLY A 327 -16.26 -14.03 -10.85
CA GLY A 327 -16.28 -15.49 -10.68
C GLY A 327 -15.32 -16.03 -9.61
N VAL A 328 -14.73 -15.17 -8.78
CA VAL A 328 -13.93 -15.60 -7.63
C VAL A 328 -14.85 -16.06 -6.51
N THR A 329 -14.56 -17.22 -5.91
CA THR A 329 -15.25 -17.72 -4.73
C THR A 329 -14.57 -17.20 -3.46
N ILE A 330 -15.33 -16.59 -2.56
CA ILE A 330 -14.85 -16.05 -1.28
C ILE A 330 -15.73 -16.62 -0.18
N GLU A 331 -15.14 -17.43 0.69
CA GLU A 331 -15.77 -18.10 1.85
C GLU A 331 -15.24 -17.47 3.15
N GLU A 332 -16.11 -17.26 4.13
CA GLU A 332 -15.79 -16.58 5.39
C GLU A 332 -15.70 -17.59 6.55
N PHE A 333 -14.68 -17.45 7.41
CA PHE A 333 -14.45 -18.31 8.58
C PHE A 333 -14.02 -17.44 9.78
N GLY A 334 -14.96 -16.80 10.45
CA GLY A 334 -14.65 -15.88 11.55
C GLY A 334 -13.83 -14.68 11.05
N GLU A 335 -12.60 -14.52 11.58
CA GLU A 335 -11.67 -13.45 11.17
C GLU A 335 -10.75 -13.85 10.00
N ALA A 336 -11.05 -14.95 9.32
CA ALA A 336 -10.34 -15.43 8.14
C ALA A 336 -11.27 -15.55 6.94
N ILE A 337 -10.70 -15.46 5.74
CA ILE A 337 -11.40 -15.75 4.48
C ILE A 337 -10.59 -16.71 3.64
N ARG A 338 -11.28 -17.51 2.84
CA ARG A 338 -10.68 -18.32 1.78
C ARG A 338 -11.06 -17.73 0.43
N VAL A 339 -10.07 -17.48 -0.39
CA VAL A 339 -10.23 -16.94 -1.75
C VAL A 339 -9.79 -18.00 -2.74
N MET A 340 -10.67 -18.41 -3.66
CA MET A 340 -10.36 -19.45 -4.64
C MET A 340 -11.00 -19.17 -5.99
N VAL A 341 -10.38 -19.68 -7.05
CA VAL A 341 -10.91 -19.66 -8.41
C VAL A 341 -11.22 -21.09 -8.85
N ARG A 342 -12.47 -21.36 -9.23
CA ARG A 342 -12.94 -22.70 -9.65
C ARG A 342 -13.25 -22.81 -11.15
N GLY A 343 -13.15 -21.73 -11.89
CA GLY A 343 -13.47 -21.68 -13.33
C GLY A 343 -12.84 -20.46 -14.00
N ASP A 344 -13.30 -20.13 -15.19
CA ASP A 344 -12.83 -18.97 -15.93
C ASP A 344 -13.37 -17.67 -15.32
N LEU A 345 -12.50 -16.70 -15.19
CA LEU A 345 -12.87 -15.35 -14.75
C LEU A 345 -13.51 -14.58 -15.90
N ARG A 346 -14.41 -13.66 -15.55
CA ARG A 346 -15.12 -12.79 -16.50
C ARG A 346 -14.57 -11.37 -16.47
N PRO A 347 -14.47 -10.68 -17.62
CA PRO A 347 -14.12 -9.27 -17.65
C PRO A 347 -15.20 -8.43 -16.96
N LEU A 348 -14.79 -7.33 -16.35
CA LEU A 348 -15.69 -6.45 -15.61
C LEU A 348 -15.16 -5.01 -15.65
N ASP A 349 -16.07 -4.04 -15.80
CA ASP A 349 -15.74 -2.63 -15.67
C ASP A 349 -15.65 -2.21 -14.19
N CYS A 350 -14.63 -1.43 -13.85
CA CYS A 350 -14.36 -1.00 -12.48
C CYS A 350 -14.26 0.52 -12.39
N ILE A 351 -14.86 1.10 -11.34
CA ILE A 351 -14.74 2.53 -11.04
C ILE A 351 -14.17 2.69 -9.64
N MET A 352 -12.99 3.32 -9.55
CA MET A 352 -12.38 3.67 -8.27
C MET A 352 -13.07 4.90 -7.68
N LEU A 353 -13.52 4.78 -6.45
CA LEU A 353 -14.28 5.79 -5.71
C LEU A 353 -13.76 5.92 -4.27
N PRO A 354 -14.04 7.04 -3.58
CA PRO A 354 -13.87 7.11 -2.13
C PRO A 354 -14.62 6.00 -1.41
N TYR A 355 -14.15 5.61 -0.23
CA TYR A 355 -14.81 4.60 0.59
C TYR A 355 -16.31 4.96 0.84
N PRO A 356 -17.23 3.99 0.75
CA PRO A 356 -17.04 2.54 0.66
C PRO A 356 -16.92 1.98 -0.77
N GLY A 357 -16.61 2.80 -1.78
CA GLY A 357 -16.36 2.34 -3.14
C GLY A 357 -15.06 1.55 -3.29
N LEU A 358 -14.79 1.09 -4.52
CA LEU A 358 -13.57 0.35 -4.83
C LEU A 358 -12.34 1.26 -4.66
N PRO A 359 -11.36 0.88 -3.81
CA PRO A 359 -10.28 1.78 -3.45
C PRO A 359 -9.29 1.99 -4.60
N THR A 360 -8.92 3.27 -4.85
CA THR A 360 -7.88 3.64 -5.82
C THR A 360 -6.52 2.95 -5.54
N ASP A 361 -6.25 2.55 -4.29
CA ASP A 361 -5.04 1.83 -3.91
C ASP A 361 -5.00 0.38 -4.42
N LEU A 362 -6.10 -0.15 -4.94
CA LEU A 362 -6.18 -1.45 -5.63
C LEU A 362 -6.34 -1.31 -7.16
N GLN A 363 -6.36 -0.11 -7.71
CA GLN A 363 -6.55 0.15 -9.13
C GLN A 363 -5.52 -0.59 -10.01
N ALA A 364 -4.23 -0.46 -9.70
CA ALA A 364 -3.16 -1.07 -10.47
C ALA A 364 -3.17 -2.62 -10.38
N GLN A 365 -3.45 -3.16 -9.20
CA GLN A 365 -3.56 -4.62 -8.97
C GLN A 365 -4.79 -5.20 -9.68
N MET A 366 -5.92 -4.48 -9.69
CA MET A 366 -7.10 -4.88 -10.46
C MET A 366 -6.80 -4.88 -11.96
N MET A 367 -6.05 -3.88 -12.47
CA MET A 367 -5.57 -3.89 -13.85
C MET A 367 -4.73 -5.13 -14.15
N ALA A 368 -3.84 -5.55 -13.23
CA ALA A 368 -3.05 -6.76 -13.40
C ALA A 368 -3.94 -7.97 -13.63
N LEU A 369 -4.95 -8.17 -12.78
CA LEU A 369 -5.91 -9.26 -12.93
C LEU A 369 -6.66 -9.19 -14.27
N LEU A 370 -7.21 -8.03 -14.62
CA LEU A 370 -7.98 -7.85 -15.86
C LEU A 370 -7.14 -8.04 -17.14
N CYS A 371 -5.82 -7.80 -17.07
CA CYS A 371 -4.93 -8.12 -18.19
C CYS A 371 -4.85 -9.63 -18.49
N THR A 372 -5.18 -10.51 -17.54
CA THR A 372 -5.18 -11.97 -17.70
C THR A 372 -6.56 -12.56 -17.99
N VAL A 373 -7.61 -11.75 -17.97
CA VAL A 373 -9.00 -12.19 -18.18
C VAL A 373 -9.43 -11.86 -19.60
N PRO A 374 -9.70 -12.87 -20.47
CA PRO A 374 -10.09 -12.62 -21.86
C PRO A 374 -11.34 -11.75 -21.97
N GLY A 375 -11.29 -10.74 -22.84
CA GLY A 375 -12.38 -9.79 -23.07
C GLY A 375 -11.95 -8.34 -22.79
N ILE A 376 -12.90 -7.43 -22.92
CA ILE A 376 -12.66 -5.99 -22.73
C ILE A 376 -13.15 -5.59 -21.34
N SER A 377 -12.31 -4.85 -20.63
CA SER A 377 -12.64 -4.23 -19.34
C SER A 377 -12.21 -2.77 -19.33
N ILE A 378 -12.94 -1.92 -18.62
CA ILE A 378 -12.63 -0.51 -18.45
C ILE A 378 -12.41 -0.23 -16.97
N ILE A 379 -11.25 0.35 -16.63
CA ILE A 379 -10.99 0.88 -15.29
C ILE A 379 -10.97 2.39 -15.34
N THR A 380 -11.79 3.03 -14.51
CA THR A 380 -11.84 4.48 -14.33
C THR A 380 -11.44 4.85 -12.91
N ASP A 381 -10.48 5.75 -12.73
CA ASP A 381 -10.12 6.27 -11.41
C ASP A 381 -10.66 7.70 -11.25
N LYS A 382 -11.66 7.87 -10.35
CA LYS A 382 -12.25 9.18 -10.04
C LYS A 382 -11.61 9.86 -8.82
N VAL A 383 -10.74 9.14 -8.10
CA VAL A 383 -10.02 9.67 -6.92
C VAL A 383 -8.66 10.26 -7.34
N PHE A 384 -7.93 9.53 -8.20
CA PHE A 384 -6.66 9.99 -8.77
C PHE A 384 -6.64 9.74 -10.29
N PRO A 385 -7.22 10.67 -11.09
CA PRO A 385 -7.36 10.49 -12.55
C PRO A 385 -6.05 10.26 -13.30
N ASP A 386 -4.92 10.71 -12.75
CA ASP A 386 -3.60 10.58 -13.37
C ASP A 386 -2.81 9.35 -12.92
N ARG A 387 -3.37 8.50 -12.05
CA ARG A 387 -2.69 7.33 -11.49
C ARG A 387 -2.56 6.17 -12.48
N PHE A 388 -2.11 6.44 -13.69
CA PHE A 388 -1.93 5.46 -14.76
C PHE A 388 -0.49 5.38 -15.30
N MET A 389 0.50 5.91 -14.58
CA MET A 389 1.90 5.93 -15.03
C MET A 389 2.48 4.52 -15.26
N HIS A 390 2.06 3.54 -14.46
CA HIS A 390 2.45 2.13 -14.58
C HIS A 390 1.95 1.46 -15.87
N VAL A 391 0.98 2.05 -16.53
CA VAL A 391 0.37 1.51 -17.76
C VAL A 391 1.43 1.32 -18.87
N ALA A 392 2.51 2.09 -18.91
CA ALA A 392 3.60 1.90 -19.87
C ALA A 392 4.33 0.57 -19.70
N GLU A 393 4.53 0.09 -18.48
CA GLU A 393 5.26 -1.16 -18.21
C GLU A 393 4.49 -2.42 -18.60
N TRP A 394 3.15 -2.34 -18.71
CA TRP A 394 2.32 -3.47 -19.10
C TRP A 394 2.58 -3.95 -20.55
N CYS A 395 3.08 -3.06 -21.45
CA CYS A 395 3.47 -3.48 -22.78
C CYS A 395 4.60 -4.51 -22.77
N ARG A 396 5.51 -4.45 -21.78
CA ARG A 396 6.66 -5.35 -21.68
C ARG A 396 6.23 -6.79 -21.42
N VAL A 397 5.15 -6.98 -20.66
CA VAL A 397 4.58 -8.30 -20.37
C VAL A 397 3.53 -8.75 -21.38
N GLY A 398 3.35 -7.98 -22.48
CA GLY A 398 2.46 -8.33 -23.59
C GLY A 398 1.00 -7.97 -23.38
N ALA A 399 0.65 -7.17 -22.36
CA ALA A 399 -0.72 -6.73 -22.15
C ALA A 399 -1.17 -5.68 -23.16
N SER A 400 -2.36 -5.87 -23.74
CA SER A 400 -2.99 -4.92 -24.66
C SER A 400 -3.91 -3.96 -23.92
N ARG A 401 -3.58 -2.67 -23.97
CA ARG A 401 -4.32 -1.64 -23.23
C ARG A 401 -4.17 -0.26 -23.86
N ARG A 402 -5.14 0.62 -23.58
CA ARG A 402 -5.15 2.01 -24.02
C ARG A 402 -5.62 2.92 -22.89
N ARG A 403 -4.91 4.02 -22.64
CA ARG A 403 -5.37 5.06 -21.68
C ARG A 403 -6.21 6.09 -22.42
N GLU A 404 -7.34 6.48 -21.82
CA GLU A 404 -8.19 7.59 -22.26
C GLU A 404 -8.59 8.44 -21.04
N GLY A 405 -7.94 9.57 -20.86
CA GLY A 405 -8.18 10.46 -19.72
C GLY A 405 -7.96 9.76 -18.39
N ALA A 406 -9.02 9.70 -17.58
CA ALA A 406 -9.06 9.04 -16.27
C ALA A 406 -9.40 7.54 -16.34
N SER A 407 -9.39 6.94 -17.54
CA SER A 407 -9.75 5.55 -17.77
C SER A 407 -8.64 4.80 -18.52
N ALA A 408 -8.58 3.50 -18.30
CA ALA A 408 -7.79 2.57 -19.09
C ALA A 408 -8.71 1.48 -19.63
N ILE A 409 -8.65 1.26 -20.96
CA ILE A 409 -9.31 0.17 -21.66
C ILE A 409 -8.32 -0.98 -21.74
N ILE A 410 -8.69 -2.14 -21.23
CA ILE A 410 -7.85 -3.34 -21.14
C ILE A 410 -8.48 -4.39 -22.05
N ASN A 411 -7.70 -4.93 -22.98
CA ASN A 411 -8.07 -6.12 -23.72
C ASN A 411 -7.26 -7.28 -23.13
N GLY A 412 -7.90 -8.07 -22.27
CA GLY A 412 -7.26 -9.14 -21.53
C GLY A 412 -6.78 -10.26 -22.46
N THR A 413 -5.65 -10.86 -22.11
CA THR A 413 -5.02 -11.97 -22.83
C THR A 413 -4.91 -13.19 -21.93
N ALA A 414 -5.02 -14.37 -22.51
CA ALA A 414 -4.89 -15.61 -21.75
C ALA A 414 -3.47 -15.81 -21.13
N HIS A 415 -2.46 -15.11 -21.61
CA HIS A 415 -1.09 -15.29 -21.17
C HIS A 415 -0.30 -13.98 -21.20
N LEU A 416 0.36 -13.67 -20.09
CA LEU A 416 1.42 -12.68 -20.01
C LEU A 416 2.79 -13.36 -20.18
N SER A 417 3.76 -12.62 -20.69
CA SER A 417 5.14 -13.09 -20.84
C SER A 417 6.01 -12.55 -19.72
N GLY A 418 6.94 -13.37 -19.21
CA GLY A 418 7.97 -12.90 -18.31
C GLY A 418 8.81 -11.78 -18.96
N ALA A 419 9.14 -10.75 -18.18
CA ALA A 419 9.91 -9.60 -18.66
C ALA A 419 10.60 -8.85 -17.53
N SER A 420 11.61 -8.05 -17.87
CA SER A 420 12.17 -7.04 -16.96
C SER A 420 11.27 -5.81 -16.94
N VAL A 421 10.71 -5.47 -15.78
CA VAL A 421 9.83 -4.33 -15.55
C VAL A 421 10.33 -3.43 -14.42
N MET A 422 9.92 -2.16 -14.44
CA MET A 422 10.37 -1.16 -13.49
C MET A 422 9.19 -0.56 -12.71
N ALA A 423 9.24 -0.65 -11.40
CA ALA A 423 8.25 -0.04 -10.53
C ALA A 423 8.34 1.49 -10.54
N SER A 424 7.21 2.17 -10.66
CA SER A 424 7.09 3.63 -10.65
C SER A 424 6.63 4.19 -9.30
N ASP A 425 5.85 3.43 -8.57
CA ASP A 425 5.27 3.79 -7.27
C ASP A 425 4.89 2.53 -6.47
N LEU A 426 4.43 2.73 -5.23
CA LEU A 426 4.08 1.65 -4.30
C LEU A 426 3.06 0.65 -4.86
N ARG A 427 1.95 1.12 -5.45
CA ARG A 427 0.86 0.23 -5.87
C ARG A 427 1.12 -0.37 -7.25
N ALA A 428 1.79 0.37 -8.13
CA ALA A 428 2.33 -0.16 -9.38
C ALA A 428 3.31 -1.31 -9.13
N SER A 429 4.18 -1.19 -8.12
CA SER A 429 5.11 -2.26 -7.73
C SER A 429 4.38 -3.56 -7.42
N ALA A 430 3.36 -3.51 -6.57
CA ALA A 430 2.55 -4.68 -6.24
C ALA A 430 1.84 -5.26 -7.46
N ALA A 431 1.28 -4.42 -8.31
CA ALA A 431 0.61 -4.86 -9.54
C ALA A 431 1.56 -5.56 -10.52
N LEU A 432 2.82 -5.07 -10.66
CA LEU A 432 3.84 -5.72 -11.48
C LEU A 432 4.27 -7.07 -10.88
N VAL A 433 4.34 -7.20 -9.55
CA VAL A 433 4.56 -8.49 -8.89
C VAL A 433 3.42 -9.47 -9.21
N LEU A 434 2.15 -9.03 -9.11
CA LEU A 434 1.00 -9.87 -9.46
C LEU A 434 1.05 -10.34 -10.92
N ALA A 435 1.37 -9.43 -11.85
CA ALA A 435 1.53 -9.79 -13.26
C ALA A 435 2.67 -10.80 -13.48
N ALA A 436 3.80 -10.62 -12.78
CA ALA A 436 4.92 -11.53 -12.84
C ALA A 436 4.57 -12.93 -12.31
N LEU A 437 3.75 -13.03 -11.25
CA LEU A 437 3.25 -14.32 -10.72
C LEU A 437 2.40 -15.08 -11.74
N ALA A 438 1.64 -14.37 -12.58
CA ALA A 438 0.79 -14.96 -13.61
C ALA A 438 1.50 -15.17 -14.96
N ALA A 439 2.61 -14.48 -15.20
CA ALA A 439 3.36 -14.53 -16.45
C ALA A 439 3.97 -15.92 -16.69
N ARG A 440 4.19 -16.26 -17.95
CA ARG A 440 4.97 -17.46 -18.32
C ARG A 440 6.46 -17.13 -18.36
N GLY A 441 7.25 -17.91 -17.63
CA GLY A 441 8.69 -17.74 -17.51
C GLY A 441 9.10 -16.74 -16.42
N ASP A 442 10.33 -16.26 -16.52
CA ASP A 442 10.94 -15.41 -15.51
C ASP A 442 10.62 -13.94 -15.73
N SER A 443 10.36 -13.24 -14.64
CA SER A 443 10.19 -11.78 -14.62
C SER A 443 11.15 -11.16 -13.61
N VAL A 444 11.59 -9.94 -13.89
CA VAL A 444 12.39 -9.15 -12.97
C VAL A 444 11.66 -7.84 -12.68
N VAL A 445 11.36 -7.59 -11.40
CA VAL A 445 10.74 -6.35 -10.95
C VAL A 445 11.80 -5.51 -10.24
N ARG A 446 12.17 -4.37 -10.83
CA ARG A 446 13.16 -3.44 -10.30
C ARG A 446 12.53 -2.34 -9.48
N ARG A 447 13.36 -1.63 -8.67
CA ARG A 447 12.95 -0.53 -7.78
C ARG A 447 11.93 -0.97 -6.72
N ILE A 448 12.12 -2.15 -6.15
CA ILE A 448 11.20 -2.71 -5.15
C ILE A 448 11.19 -1.94 -3.83
N TYR A 449 12.10 -1.01 -3.59
CA TYR A 449 12.04 -0.08 -2.47
C TYR A 449 10.73 0.74 -2.40
N HIS A 450 10.02 0.87 -3.53
CA HIS A 450 8.67 1.43 -3.53
C HIS A 450 7.69 0.51 -2.81
N LEU A 451 7.84 -0.81 -2.98
CA LEU A 451 6.99 -1.82 -2.35
C LEU A 451 7.20 -1.87 -0.83
N ASP A 452 8.46 -1.77 -0.37
CA ASP A 452 8.86 -1.79 1.05
C ASP A 452 8.22 -0.64 1.86
N ARG A 453 7.70 0.38 1.19
CA ARG A 453 6.99 1.48 1.82
C ARG A 453 5.58 1.13 2.28
N GLY A 454 4.99 0.04 1.81
CA GLY A 454 3.59 -0.21 2.11
C GLY A 454 3.12 -1.66 2.06
N TYR A 455 4.03 -2.62 1.91
CA TYR A 455 3.76 -4.04 2.05
C TYR A 455 4.81 -4.66 2.98
N ASP A 456 4.33 -5.18 4.09
CA ASP A 456 5.19 -5.81 5.09
C ASP A 456 5.66 -7.18 4.59
N ARG A 457 6.93 -7.25 4.15
CA ARG A 457 7.61 -8.47 3.71
C ARG A 457 6.78 -9.30 2.73
N LEU A 458 6.26 -8.66 1.69
CA LEU A 458 5.36 -9.30 0.71
C LEU A 458 5.98 -10.54 0.07
N GLU A 459 7.29 -10.54 -0.19
CA GLU A 459 8.01 -11.69 -0.75
C GLU A 459 7.95 -12.93 0.13
N TYR A 460 8.01 -12.77 1.46
CA TYR A 460 7.89 -13.91 2.38
C TYR A 460 6.45 -14.44 2.40
N LYS A 461 5.45 -13.56 2.48
CA LYS A 461 4.04 -13.95 2.41
C LYS A 461 3.71 -14.68 1.11
N LEU A 462 4.25 -14.22 -0.02
CA LEU A 462 4.07 -14.89 -1.31
C LEU A 462 4.80 -16.23 -1.36
N LYS A 463 6.02 -16.36 -0.76
CA LYS A 463 6.72 -17.64 -0.62
C LYS A 463 5.91 -18.63 0.21
N ASP A 464 5.35 -18.20 1.34
CA ASP A 464 4.50 -19.04 2.20
C ASP A 464 3.25 -19.54 1.43
N LEU A 465 2.81 -18.77 0.44
CA LEU A 465 1.74 -19.18 -0.49
C LEU A 465 2.24 -19.97 -1.70
N GLY A 466 3.53 -20.35 -1.75
CA GLY A 466 4.11 -21.21 -2.80
C GLY A 466 4.61 -20.45 -4.04
N ALA A 467 4.73 -19.14 -4.00
CA ALA A 467 5.32 -18.37 -5.09
C ALA A 467 6.84 -18.64 -5.21
N ALA A 468 7.33 -18.75 -6.44
CA ALA A 468 8.76 -18.74 -6.73
C ALA A 468 9.24 -17.30 -6.90
N ILE A 469 9.59 -16.65 -5.82
CA ILE A 469 10.04 -15.26 -5.75
C ILE A 469 11.34 -15.16 -4.95
N LEU A 470 12.33 -14.44 -5.47
CA LEU A 470 13.61 -14.20 -4.84
C LEU A 470 13.91 -12.71 -4.81
N ARG A 471 14.29 -12.19 -3.62
CA ARG A 471 14.86 -10.86 -3.47
C ARG A 471 16.37 -10.93 -3.63
N THR A 472 16.93 -10.15 -4.53
CA THR A 472 18.38 -10.10 -4.80
C THR A 472 18.81 -8.69 -5.20
N VAL A 473 20.12 -8.46 -5.23
CA VAL A 473 20.70 -7.19 -5.66
C VAL A 473 20.52 -7.01 -7.17
N ASP A 474 20.09 -5.82 -7.61
CA ASP A 474 19.96 -5.46 -9.03
C ASP A 474 21.34 -5.39 -9.68
N HIS A 475 21.76 -6.53 -10.22
CA HIS A 475 23.02 -6.71 -10.92
C HIS A 475 22.82 -7.63 -12.13
N PRO A 476 23.49 -7.38 -13.28
CA PRO A 476 23.34 -8.20 -14.48
C PRO A 476 23.55 -9.70 -14.28
N HIS A 477 24.48 -10.11 -13.40
CA HIS A 477 24.74 -11.52 -13.09
C HIS A 477 23.58 -12.22 -12.35
N ASN A 478 22.69 -11.45 -11.71
CA ASN A 478 21.54 -11.98 -11.00
C ASN A 478 20.29 -12.07 -11.88
N LEU A 479 20.42 -11.78 -13.18
CA LEU A 479 19.31 -11.91 -14.12
C LEU A 479 19.17 -13.38 -14.56
N PRO A 480 17.93 -13.91 -14.62
CA PRO A 480 17.66 -15.21 -15.22
C PRO A 480 18.21 -15.31 -16.65
N ALA A 481 18.72 -16.47 -17.03
CA ALA A 481 19.30 -16.69 -18.35
C ALA A 481 18.35 -16.30 -19.50
N GLY A 482 17.06 -16.59 -19.36
CA GLY A 482 16.05 -16.24 -20.37
C GLY A 482 15.77 -14.72 -20.53
N LEU A 483 16.31 -13.88 -19.64
CA LEU A 483 16.22 -12.40 -19.73
C LEU A 483 17.57 -11.74 -20.07
N GLN A 484 18.63 -12.55 -20.25
CA GLN A 484 19.93 -12.10 -20.73
C GLN A 484 19.95 -12.20 -22.25
N VAL A 485 19.56 -11.13 -22.94
CA VAL A 485 19.60 -11.09 -24.42
C VAL A 485 21.04 -10.94 -24.89
N SER A 486 21.54 -11.89 -25.66
CA SER A 486 22.86 -11.81 -26.30
C SER A 486 22.74 -11.29 -27.74
N SER A 487 23.79 -10.65 -28.25
CA SER A 487 23.83 -10.19 -29.64
C SER A 487 23.76 -11.37 -30.65
N GLN A 488 23.96 -12.61 -30.22
CA GLN A 488 23.85 -13.81 -31.04
C GLN A 488 22.39 -14.24 -31.28
N GLU A 489 21.45 -13.74 -30.46
CA GLU A 489 20.01 -14.00 -30.58
C GLU A 489 19.30 -12.99 -31.52
N LEU A 490 20.04 -12.00 -32.03
CA LEU A 490 19.51 -11.12 -33.06
C LEU A 490 19.26 -11.94 -34.32
N PRO A 491 18.07 -11.86 -34.95
CA PRO A 491 17.86 -12.50 -36.24
C PRO A 491 18.94 -12.02 -37.23
N PRO A 492 19.52 -12.93 -38.05
CA PRO A 492 20.53 -12.54 -39.02
C PRO A 492 20.01 -11.36 -39.83
N GLN A 493 20.86 -10.35 -40.01
CA GLN A 493 20.58 -9.24 -40.94
C GLN A 493 20.42 -9.86 -42.33
N GLU A 494 19.21 -9.73 -42.87
CA GLU A 494 18.79 -10.18 -44.19
C GLU A 494 18.28 -11.63 -44.31
N VAL A 495 16.95 -11.73 -44.18
CA VAL A 495 16.21 -12.70 -44.98
C VAL A 495 15.51 -11.90 -46.11
N PRO A 496 16.06 -11.86 -47.30
CA PRO A 496 15.37 -11.23 -48.45
C PRO A 496 14.09 -12.05 -48.70
N GLY A 497 12.91 -11.44 -48.47
CA GLY A 497 11.62 -12.03 -48.81
C GLY A 497 10.74 -12.55 -47.68
N SER A 498 11.14 -12.49 -46.40
CA SER A 498 10.21 -12.74 -45.28
C SER A 498 9.53 -11.41 -44.87
N GLU A 499 8.27 -11.24 -45.22
CA GLU A 499 7.42 -10.24 -44.60
C GLU A 499 7.42 -10.54 -43.08
N LEU A 500 8.08 -9.69 -42.32
CA LEU A 500 7.89 -9.64 -40.85
C LEU A 500 6.40 -9.33 -40.60
N ARG A 501 5.59 -10.35 -40.37
CA ARG A 501 4.22 -10.19 -39.91
C ARG A 501 4.23 -9.76 -38.45
N GLY A 502 4.69 -8.53 -38.20
CA GLY A 502 4.47 -7.86 -36.95
C GLY A 502 2.97 -7.67 -36.65
N PRO A 503 2.58 -7.45 -35.41
CA PRO A 503 1.19 -7.14 -35.06
C PRO A 503 0.64 -6.06 -36.02
N LYS A 504 -0.64 -6.16 -36.39
CA LYS A 504 -1.28 -5.29 -37.42
C LYS A 504 -1.08 -3.77 -37.21
N TRP A 505 -0.79 -3.34 -35.98
CA TRP A 505 -0.53 -1.93 -35.63
C TRP A 505 0.91 -1.45 -35.93
N LEU A 506 1.85 -2.36 -36.24
CA LEU A 506 3.22 -2.04 -36.65
C LEU A 506 3.38 -1.93 -38.18
N ARG A 507 2.30 -2.03 -38.97
CA ARG A 507 2.40 -1.88 -40.40
C ARG A 507 2.76 -0.43 -40.76
N ARG A 508 3.89 -0.27 -41.46
CA ARG A 508 4.32 1.01 -42.05
C ARG A 508 3.14 1.62 -42.83
N GLY A 509 2.68 2.77 -42.38
CA GLY A 509 1.67 3.59 -43.05
C GLY A 509 1.29 4.85 -42.31
N ASP A 510 1.32 4.82 -40.98
CA ASP A 510 0.72 5.89 -40.18
C ASP A 510 1.71 6.74 -39.34
N PHE A 511 3.03 6.53 -39.47
CA PHE A 511 4.02 7.41 -38.87
C PHE A 511 4.62 8.31 -39.93
N LYS A 512 4.00 9.47 -40.19
CA LYS A 512 4.70 10.62 -40.77
C LYS A 512 5.56 11.20 -39.66
N LEU A 513 6.88 11.00 -39.75
CA LEU A 513 7.84 11.83 -39.04
C LEU A 513 7.69 13.24 -39.65
N VAL A 514 7.06 14.14 -38.89
CA VAL A 514 7.11 15.58 -39.19
C VAL A 514 8.52 16.02 -38.83
N THR A 515 9.35 16.26 -39.80
CA THR A 515 10.64 16.93 -39.61
C THR A 515 10.40 18.40 -39.30
N PRO A 516 11.23 19.05 -38.45
CA PRO A 516 11.05 20.45 -38.00
C PRO A 516 11.36 21.51 -39.07
N GLU A 517 11.22 21.24 -40.34
CA GLU A 517 11.58 22.17 -41.45
C GLU A 517 10.39 22.59 -42.33
N GLU A 518 9.15 22.39 -41.90
CA GLU A 518 7.98 22.94 -42.61
C GLU A 518 7.08 23.72 -41.61
N GLU A 519 7.57 24.88 -41.14
CA GLU A 519 6.81 26.07 -40.81
C GLU A 519 7.38 27.28 -41.56
#